data_f8f174df60d58ca437a5f5d2460dc4dd
#
_entry.id   f8f174df60d58ca437a5f5d2460dc4dd
#
_cell.length_a   1.000
_cell.length_b   1.000
_cell.length_c   1.000
_cell.angle_alpha   90.00
_cell.angle_beta   90.00
_cell.angle_gamma   90.00
#
_symmetry.space_group_name_H-M   'P 1'
#
loop_
_entity.id
_entity.type
_entity.pdbx_description
1 polymer ?
#
loop_
_entity_poly.entity_id
_entity_poly.type
_entity_poly.pdbx_seq_one_letter_code
_entity_poly.pdbx_strand_id
1 'polypeptide(L)'
;MSRQDLSIAKYGDWMTEATLVAQRLLNEAVMNGVYKGDILDMDGKFGDRTYNAVRAFQRANGKLAIDGTVGPLTFAALGLLKGVDYPVRLRGQPDKMSCWSTCTRMLNGGVAKPNVLAHKEADGGLQRGDTNLGFYAVDIGAKFHAGPISLAQFAQMMVRVPIWVAGDVKSHQSGASLHAIVYAGTYRYNFSGIEHLVKIYDPWPIGQGKIYFTKLLNPVLQNAGKFDPHWFLEPNVFVP
;
A
#
# COMPACT_ATOMS: atom_id res chain seq x y z
N MET A 1 4.52 1.61 20.27
CA MET A 1 3.88 1.33 18.95
C MET A 1 3.30 2.63 18.44
N SER A 2 3.81 3.20 17.36
CA SER A 2 3.27 4.45 16.85
C SER A 2 1.90 4.18 16.22
N ARG A 3 0.91 5.01 16.57
CA ARG A 3 -0.47 4.94 16.04
C ARG A 3 -0.58 5.07 14.51
N GLN A 4 0.51 5.31 13.80
CA GLN A 4 0.54 5.52 12.35
C GLN A 4 0.16 4.28 11.52
N ASP A 5 0.39 3.07 12.04
CA ASP A 5 0.08 1.84 11.31
C ASP A 5 -1.41 1.41 11.37
N LEU A 6 -2.24 2.12 12.13
CA LEU A 6 -3.62 1.74 12.38
C LEU A 6 -4.66 2.57 11.60
N SER A 7 -4.25 3.72 11.06
CA SER A 7 -5.15 4.64 10.39
C SER A 7 -5.07 4.44 8.87
N ILE A 8 -6.12 3.93 8.26
CA ILE A 8 -6.18 3.65 6.82
C ILE A 8 -6.86 4.80 6.06
N ALA A 9 -7.97 5.31 6.58
CA ALA A 9 -8.67 6.48 6.04
C ALA A 9 -9.11 7.39 7.17
N LYS A 10 -8.88 8.69 7.03
CA LYS A 10 -9.12 9.69 8.08
C LYS A 10 -9.49 11.04 7.51
N TYR A 11 -10.01 11.90 8.37
CA TYR A 11 -10.35 13.28 8.02
C TYR A 11 -9.17 14.01 7.35
N GLY A 12 -9.47 14.67 6.24
CA GLY A 12 -8.48 15.37 5.42
C GLY A 12 -7.81 14.54 4.33
N ASP A 13 -8.04 13.22 4.26
CA ASP A 13 -7.59 12.40 3.13
C ASP A 13 -8.32 12.82 1.86
N TRP A 14 -7.58 12.95 0.77
CA TRP A 14 -8.11 13.45 -0.49
C TRP A 14 -7.88 12.45 -1.62
N MET A 15 -8.97 11.99 -2.22
CA MET A 15 -9.00 11.07 -3.37
C MET A 15 -8.17 9.79 -3.15
N THR A 16 -8.18 9.24 -1.92
CA THR A 16 -7.49 7.99 -1.62
C THR A 16 -8.39 6.79 -1.91
N GLU A 17 -7.80 5.68 -2.35
CA GLU A 17 -8.53 4.44 -2.55
C GLU A 17 -9.12 3.92 -1.22
N ALA A 18 -8.41 4.10 -0.11
CA ALA A 18 -8.91 3.73 1.20
C ALA A 18 -10.19 4.50 1.56
N THR A 19 -10.26 5.79 1.24
CA THR A 19 -11.46 6.59 1.47
C THR A 19 -12.62 6.14 0.57
N LEU A 20 -12.37 5.87 -0.71
CA LEU A 20 -13.39 5.34 -1.63
C LEU A 20 -13.97 4.02 -1.12
N VAL A 21 -13.12 3.10 -0.67
CA VAL A 21 -13.55 1.82 -0.07
C VAL A 21 -14.36 2.07 1.20
N ALA A 22 -13.91 2.96 2.07
CA ALA A 22 -14.63 3.30 3.30
C ALA A 22 -16.03 3.87 2.98
N GLN A 23 -16.13 4.85 2.06
CA GLN A 23 -17.41 5.43 1.64
C GLN A 23 -18.35 4.36 1.07
N ARG A 24 -17.84 3.46 0.24
CA ARG A 24 -18.61 2.36 -0.35
C ARG A 24 -19.16 1.41 0.72
N LEU A 25 -18.31 0.94 1.63
CA LEU A 25 -18.72 0.04 2.70
C LEU A 25 -19.67 0.70 3.70
N LEU A 26 -19.52 1.99 3.98
CA LEU A 26 -20.45 2.78 4.80
C LEU A 26 -21.82 2.87 4.13
N ASN A 27 -21.88 3.13 2.83
CA ASN A 27 -23.13 3.16 2.07
C ASN A 27 -23.84 1.79 2.10
N GLU A 28 -23.08 0.71 1.92
CA GLU A 28 -23.62 -0.64 2.02
C GLU A 28 -24.17 -0.92 3.42
N ALA A 29 -23.46 -0.50 4.46
CA ALA A 29 -23.93 -0.64 5.84
C ALA A 29 -25.22 0.14 6.13
N VAL A 30 -25.41 1.32 5.52
CA VAL A 30 -26.69 2.07 5.57
C VAL A 30 -27.77 1.31 4.84
N MET A 31 -27.54 0.86 3.60
CA MET A 31 -28.52 0.13 2.80
C MET A 31 -28.96 -1.17 3.47
N ASN A 32 -28.06 -1.83 4.20
CA ASN A 32 -28.34 -3.04 4.97
C ASN A 32 -28.91 -2.76 6.39
N GLY A 33 -29.17 -1.51 6.73
CA GLY A 33 -29.78 -1.14 8.01
C GLY A 33 -28.84 -1.32 9.23
N VAL A 34 -27.54 -1.44 9.03
CA VAL A 34 -26.55 -1.61 10.10
C VAL A 34 -26.46 -0.35 10.96
N TYR A 35 -26.60 0.81 10.36
CA TYR A 35 -26.75 2.09 11.04
C TYR A 35 -27.62 3.06 10.23
N LYS A 36 -28.10 4.12 10.89
CA LYS A 36 -28.87 5.18 10.23
C LYS A 36 -27.94 6.29 9.80
N GLY A 37 -27.95 6.65 8.53
CA GLY A 37 -27.12 7.71 7.97
C GLY A 37 -27.49 7.99 6.50
N ASP A 38 -26.92 9.06 5.98
CA ASP A 38 -27.06 9.43 4.56
C ASP A 38 -26.14 8.61 3.68
N ILE A 39 -26.53 8.42 2.43
CA ILE A 39 -25.65 7.87 1.41
C ILE A 39 -24.57 8.90 1.06
N LEU A 40 -23.33 8.47 1.08
CA LEU A 40 -22.18 9.28 0.76
C LEU A 40 -21.90 9.31 -0.75
N ASP A 41 -21.41 10.43 -1.24
CA ASP A 41 -20.76 10.49 -2.54
C ASP A 41 -19.45 9.68 -2.48
N MET A 42 -19.24 8.80 -3.44
CA MET A 42 -18.01 8.02 -3.53
C MET A 42 -16.94 8.79 -4.32
N ASP A 43 -16.49 9.89 -3.73
CA ASP A 43 -15.55 10.85 -4.35
C ASP A 43 -14.11 10.72 -3.84
N GLY A 44 -13.88 9.84 -2.86
CA GLY A 44 -12.59 9.63 -2.24
C GLY A 44 -12.15 10.74 -1.28
N LYS A 45 -13.03 11.71 -0.98
CA LYS A 45 -12.73 12.83 -0.08
C LYS A 45 -13.22 12.50 1.33
N PHE A 46 -12.31 12.45 2.28
CA PHE A 46 -12.68 12.23 3.67
C PHE A 46 -12.95 13.57 4.37
N GLY A 47 -14.09 14.19 4.01
CA GLY A 47 -14.59 15.42 4.64
C GLY A 47 -15.60 15.15 5.76
N ASP A 48 -16.30 16.20 6.22
CA ASP A 48 -17.25 16.16 7.33
C ASP A 48 -18.34 15.08 7.18
N ARG A 49 -18.90 14.92 5.97
CA ARG A 49 -19.94 13.90 5.72
C ARG A 49 -19.39 12.49 5.97
N THR A 50 -18.22 12.17 5.42
CA THR A 50 -17.58 10.86 5.62
C THR A 50 -17.19 10.66 7.09
N TYR A 51 -16.61 11.68 7.74
CA TYR A 51 -16.25 11.65 9.15
C TYR A 51 -17.45 11.36 10.05
N ASN A 52 -18.56 12.07 9.83
CA ASN A 52 -19.78 11.87 10.60
C ASN A 52 -20.41 10.49 10.37
N ALA A 53 -20.40 9.99 9.14
CA ALA A 53 -20.86 8.64 8.80
C ALA A 53 -20.02 7.57 9.50
N VAL A 54 -18.69 7.71 9.52
CA VAL A 54 -17.79 6.78 10.24
C VAL A 54 -18.13 6.77 11.72
N ARG A 55 -18.29 7.94 12.36
CA ARG A 55 -18.64 8.03 13.78
C ARG A 55 -20.02 7.43 14.09
N ALA A 56 -20.98 7.63 13.20
CA ALA A 56 -22.32 7.02 13.33
C ALA A 56 -22.25 5.50 13.26
N PHE A 57 -21.49 4.95 12.30
CA PHE A 57 -21.24 3.53 12.21
C PHE A 57 -20.50 2.97 13.44
N GLN A 58 -19.42 3.63 13.87
CA GLN A 58 -18.65 3.22 15.06
C GLN A 58 -19.51 3.19 16.31
N ARG A 59 -20.40 4.20 16.50
CA ARG A 59 -21.36 4.25 17.59
C ARG A 59 -22.36 3.09 17.52
N ALA A 60 -22.93 2.82 16.35
CA ALA A 60 -23.87 1.73 16.14
C ALA A 60 -23.24 0.35 16.38
N ASN A 61 -21.98 0.18 16.03
CA ASN A 61 -21.24 -1.06 16.27
C ASN A 61 -21.02 -1.34 17.77
N GLY A 62 -20.85 -0.32 18.60
CA GLY A 62 -20.73 -0.40 20.05
C GLY A 62 -19.41 -1.01 20.59
N LYS A 63 -18.55 -1.55 19.73
CA LYS A 63 -17.25 -2.16 20.10
C LYS A 63 -16.04 -1.39 19.56
N LEU A 64 -16.27 -0.38 18.74
CA LEU A 64 -15.24 0.44 18.11
C LEU A 64 -15.03 1.74 18.89
N ALA A 65 -13.81 2.28 18.84
CA ALA A 65 -13.56 3.66 19.24
C ALA A 65 -14.31 4.61 18.30
N ILE A 66 -14.98 5.63 18.87
CA ILE A 66 -15.77 6.61 18.10
C ILE A 66 -14.86 7.81 17.78
N ASP A 67 -13.79 7.56 17.01
CA ASP A 67 -12.76 8.54 16.67
C ASP A 67 -12.92 9.15 15.28
N GLY A 68 -13.86 8.61 14.47
CA GLY A 68 -14.07 9.05 13.10
C GLY A 68 -12.96 8.59 12.12
N THR A 69 -12.11 7.66 12.54
CA THR A 69 -11.03 7.11 11.72
C THR A 69 -11.37 5.68 11.30
N VAL A 70 -11.21 5.38 10.02
CA VAL A 70 -11.40 4.03 9.51
C VAL A 70 -10.07 3.29 9.56
N GLY A 71 -9.73 2.77 10.72
CA GLY A 71 -8.59 1.88 10.94
C GLY A 71 -8.94 0.42 10.67
N PRO A 72 -7.99 -0.51 10.88
CA PRO A 72 -8.18 -1.95 10.60
C PRO A 72 -9.41 -2.56 11.26
N LEU A 73 -9.71 -2.19 12.51
CA LEU A 73 -10.88 -2.69 13.23
C LEU A 73 -12.19 -2.16 12.64
N THR A 74 -12.23 -0.88 12.25
CA THR A 74 -13.40 -0.28 11.60
C THR A 74 -13.61 -0.89 10.22
N PHE A 75 -12.56 -1.07 9.43
CA PHE A 75 -12.66 -1.74 8.13
C PHE A 75 -13.13 -3.20 8.26
N ALA A 76 -12.61 -3.94 9.22
CA ALA A 76 -13.06 -5.32 9.47
C ALA A 76 -14.55 -5.37 9.86
N ALA A 77 -15.01 -4.45 10.70
CA ALA A 77 -16.41 -4.34 11.09
C ALA A 77 -17.32 -3.92 9.91
N LEU A 78 -16.80 -3.14 8.97
CA LEU A 78 -17.47 -2.79 7.71
C LEU A 78 -17.44 -3.92 6.67
N GLY A 79 -16.78 -5.05 6.96
CA GLY A 79 -16.75 -6.22 6.06
C GLY A 79 -15.52 -6.32 5.17
N LEU A 80 -14.47 -5.49 5.37
CA LEU A 80 -13.22 -5.64 4.66
C LEU A 80 -12.46 -6.87 5.21
N LEU A 81 -12.29 -7.87 4.37
CA LEU A 81 -11.59 -9.09 4.73
C LEU A 81 -10.08 -8.93 4.55
N LYS A 82 -9.34 -9.02 5.65
CA LYS A 82 -7.89 -9.01 5.66
C LYS A 82 -7.35 -10.37 5.16
N GLY A 83 -6.49 -10.34 4.16
CA GLY A 83 -5.73 -11.50 3.70
C GLY A 83 -4.44 -11.64 4.53
N VAL A 84 -3.38 -10.99 4.06
CA VAL A 84 -2.10 -10.89 4.78
C VAL A 84 -1.84 -9.43 5.16
N ASP A 85 -1.06 -9.21 6.22
CA ASP A 85 -0.66 -7.87 6.63
C ASP A 85 0.65 -7.96 7.43
N TYR A 86 1.74 -7.60 6.77
CA TYR A 86 3.06 -7.65 7.36
C TYR A 86 3.34 -6.38 8.16
N PRO A 87 3.94 -6.49 9.35
CA PRO A 87 4.28 -5.36 10.20
C PRO A 87 5.55 -4.63 9.72
N VAL A 88 5.53 -4.15 8.47
CA VAL A 88 6.62 -3.36 7.91
C VAL A 88 6.73 -2.03 8.65
N ARG A 89 7.95 -1.65 9.03
CA ARG A 89 8.20 -0.35 9.64
C ARG A 89 8.41 0.71 8.56
N LEU A 90 7.47 1.66 8.45
CA LEU A 90 7.56 2.76 7.50
C LEU A 90 8.84 3.58 7.72
N ARG A 91 9.52 3.90 6.62
CA ARG A 91 10.68 4.81 6.57
C ARG A 91 10.52 5.79 5.42
N GLY A 92 10.74 7.06 5.67
CA GLY A 92 10.91 8.05 4.62
C GLY A 92 12.29 7.97 3.99
N GLN A 93 12.36 8.12 2.68
CA GLN A 93 13.64 8.22 1.99
C GLN A 93 14.37 9.52 2.35
N PRO A 94 15.70 9.51 2.50
CA PRO A 94 16.45 10.71 2.88
C PRO A 94 16.61 11.73 1.74
N ASP A 95 16.55 11.29 0.50
CA ASP A 95 16.71 12.11 -0.70
C ASP A 95 15.82 11.62 -1.85
N LYS A 96 15.85 12.32 -2.99
CA LYS A 96 14.97 12.05 -4.14
C LYS A 96 15.23 10.70 -4.82
N MET A 97 16.42 10.15 -4.70
CA MET A 97 16.88 8.98 -5.47
C MET A 97 17.00 7.70 -4.64
N SER A 98 16.75 7.75 -3.34
CA SER A 98 17.00 6.65 -2.40
C SER A 98 15.78 5.78 -2.06
N CYS A 99 14.70 5.86 -2.83
CA CYS A 99 13.49 5.04 -2.62
C CYS A 99 13.82 3.54 -2.57
N TRP A 100 14.63 3.05 -3.49
CA TRP A 100 15.04 1.66 -3.64
C TRP A 100 15.76 1.10 -2.41
N SER A 101 16.77 1.81 -1.92
CA SER A 101 17.53 1.41 -0.72
C SER A 101 16.69 1.54 0.56
N THR A 102 15.81 2.54 0.61
CA THR A 102 14.87 2.72 1.73
C THR A 102 13.87 1.57 1.81
N CYS A 103 13.30 1.13 0.69
CA CYS A 103 12.43 -0.03 0.63
C CYS A 103 13.15 -1.30 1.11
N THR A 104 14.41 -1.51 0.69
CA THR A 104 15.21 -2.64 1.17
C THR A 104 15.41 -2.59 2.69
N ARG A 105 15.68 -1.41 3.25
CA ARG A 105 15.78 -1.24 4.71
C ARG A 105 14.46 -1.49 5.42
N MET A 106 13.33 -1.12 4.83
CA MET A 106 12.00 -1.44 5.40
C MET A 106 11.77 -2.95 5.49
N LEU A 107 12.23 -3.71 4.50
CA LEU A 107 12.10 -5.18 4.46
C LEU A 107 13.12 -5.92 5.35
N ASN A 108 14.16 -5.23 5.80
CA ASN A 108 15.26 -5.82 6.57
C ASN A 108 15.38 -5.21 7.99
N GLY A 109 14.26 -4.96 8.65
CA GLY A 109 14.22 -4.46 10.04
C GLY A 109 14.92 -3.11 10.24
N GLY A 110 15.13 -2.35 9.17
CA GLY A 110 15.84 -1.07 9.20
C GLY A 110 17.36 -1.15 9.03
N VAL A 111 17.90 -2.34 8.89
CA VAL A 111 19.33 -2.56 8.68
C VAL A 111 19.67 -2.42 7.20
N ALA A 112 20.77 -1.72 6.90
CA ALA A 112 21.31 -1.68 5.55
C ALA A 112 21.94 -3.03 5.20
N LYS A 113 21.68 -3.52 3.98
CA LYS A 113 22.36 -4.71 3.46
C LYS A 113 23.75 -4.35 2.94
N PRO A 114 24.74 -5.25 3.11
CA PRO A 114 26.03 -5.10 2.42
C PRO A 114 25.85 -4.94 0.92
N ASN A 115 26.77 -4.28 0.26
CA ASN A 115 26.84 -4.13 -1.20
C ASN A 115 25.69 -3.35 -1.86
N VAL A 116 24.64 -2.96 -1.13
CA VAL A 116 23.52 -2.18 -1.71
C VAL A 116 24.03 -0.95 -2.47
N LEU A 117 25.02 -0.25 -1.94
CA LEU A 117 25.58 0.95 -2.58
C LEU A 117 26.36 0.66 -3.87
N ALA A 118 26.79 -0.58 -4.12
CA ALA A 118 27.44 -0.96 -5.38
C ALA A 118 26.49 -0.87 -6.59
N HIS A 119 25.18 -0.89 -6.32
CA HIS A 119 24.14 -0.77 -7.36
C HIS A 119 23.64 0.66 -7.56
N LYS A 120 24.30 1.63 -6.93
CA LYS A 120 23.96 3.05 -7.02
C LYS A 120 24.54 3.68 -8.27
N GLU A 121 23.74 4.37 -9.05
CA GLU A 121 24.19 5.24 -10.14
C GLU A 121 24.78 6.56 -9.62
N ALA A 122 25.45 7.30 -10.50
CA ALA A 122 26.06 8.58 -10.15
C ALA A 122 25.05 9.62 -9.63
N ASP A 123 23.81 9.56 -10.13
CA ASP A 123 22.70 10.43 -9.70
C ASP A 123 22.06 10.00 -8.38
N GLY A 124 22.47 8.86 -7.82
CA GLY A 124 21.92 8.29 -6.58
C GLY A 124 20.86 7.22 -6.79
N GLY A 125 20.38 7.01 -8.01
CA GLY A 125 19.39 6.02 -8.38
C GLY A 125 19.92 4.58 -8.33
N LEU A 126 19.00 3.62 -8.49
CA LEU A 126 19.36 2.21 -8.68
C LEU A 126 19.66 1.96 -10.15
N GLN A 127 20.73 1.23 -10.42
CA GLN A 127 21.05 0.77 -11.78
C GLN A 127 19.89 -0.05 -12.36
N ARG A 128 19.45 0.36 -13.57
CA ARG A 128 18.27 -0.20 -14.22
C ARG A 128 18.61 -1.46 -15.04
N GLY A 129 17.57 -2.17 -15.43
CA GLY A 129 17.64 -3.36 -16.29
C GLY A 129 17.63 -4.66 -15.50
N ASP A 130 17.08 -5.70 -16.11
CA ASP A 130 16.82 -6.99 -15.46
C ASP A 130 18.08 -7.64 -14.89
N THR A 131 19.20 -7.54 -15.60
CA THR A 131 20.49 -8.08 -15.15
C THR A 131 20.97 -7.41 -13.87
N ASN A 132 20.93 -6.07 -13.83
CA ASN A 132 21.38 -5.30 -12.66
C ASN A 132 20.42 -5.51 -11.48
N LEU A 133 19.11 -5.55 -11.73
CA LEU A 133 18.10 -5.88 -10.71
C LEU A 133 18.25 -7.32 -10.19
N GLY A 134 18.67 -8.26 -11.05
CA GLY A 134 18.99 -9.62 -10.65
C GLY A 134 20.19 -9.66 -9.69
N PHE A 135 21.28 -8.96 -9.97
CA PHE A 135 22.43 -8.83 -9.06
C PHE A 135 22.04 -8.13 -7.76
N TYR A 136 21.30 -7.03 -7.84
CA TYR A 136 20.79 -6.34 -6.66
C TYR A 136 19.94 -7.27 -5.77
N ALA A 137 19.07 -8.07 -6.37
CA ALA A 137 18.24 -9.04 -5.64
C ALA A 137 19.12 -10.06 -4.88
N VAL A 138 20.16 -10.59 -5.50
CA VAL A 138 21.10 -11.51 -4.83
C VAL A 138 21.75 -10.83 -3.62
N ASP A 139 22.24 -9.62 -3.76
CA ASP A 139 22.93 -8.89 -2.69
C ASP A 139 22.01 -8.54 -1.52
N ILE A 140 20.73 -8.32 -1.78
CA ILE A 140 19.76 -8.08 -0.69
C ILE A 140 19.14 -9.39 -0.14
N GLY A 141 19.49 -10.54 -0.71
CA GLY A 141 18.92 -11.83 -0.32
C GLY A 141 17.47 -11.99 -0.75
N ALA A 142 17.15 -11.62 -1.98
CA ALA A 142 15.82 -11.72 -2.56
C ALA A 142 15.84 -12.51 -3.89
N LYS A 143 14.68 -12.99 -4.27
CA LYS A 143 14.44 -13.57 -5.58
C LYS A 143 13.89 -12.50 -6.52
N PHE A 144 14.48 -12.40 -7.70
CA PHE A 144 14.08 -11.47 -8.74
C PHE A 144 12.96 -12.02 -9.63
N HIS A 145 11.99 -11.18 -9.93
CA HIS A 145 10.94 -11.45 -10.90
C HIS A 145 10.78 -10.22 -11.79
N ALA A 146 11.03 -10.38 -13.09
CA ALA A 146 10.67 -9.37 -14.08
C ALA A 146 9.15 -9.37 -14.32
N GLY A 147 8.56 -8.18 -14.42
CA GLY A 147 7.14 -8.03 -14.72
C GLY A 147 6.83 -8.15 -16.22
N PRO A 148 5.55 -8.23 -16.57
CA PRO A 148 4.39 -8.32 -15.70
C PRO A 148 4.24 -9.72 -15.04
N ILE A 149 3.79 -9.76 -13.80
CA ILE A 149 3.46 -11.01 -13.10
C ILE A 149 1.94 -11.20 -13.03
N SER A 150 1.50 -12.45 -13.01
CA SER A 150 0.09 -12.76 -12.85
C SER A 150 -0.39 -12.55 -11.40
N LEU A 151 -1.70 -12.37 -11.21
CA LEU A 151 -2.29 -12.28 -9.88
C LEU A 151 -1.99 -13.53 -9.03
N ALA A 152 -1.94 -14.71 -9.66
CA ALA A 152 -1.60 -15.96 -8.98
C ALA A 152 -0.15 -15.98 -8.48
N GLN A 153 0.80 -15.54 -9.29
CA GLN A 153 2.20 -15.39 -8.88
C GLN A 153 2.33 -14.38 -7.73
N PHE A 154 1.68 -13.22 -7.86
CA PHE A 154 1.64 -12.22 -6.81
C PHE A 154 1.09 -12.78 -5.49
N ALA A 155 -0.04 -13.48 -5.55
CA ALA A 155 -0.65 -14.08 -4.36
C ALA A 155 0.28 -15.10 -3.69
N GLN A 156 0.99 -15.94 -4.49
CA GLN A 156 1.97 -16.89 -3.97
C GLN A 156 3.15 -16.20 -3.26
N MET A 157 3.62 -15.08 -3.80
CA MET A 157 4.68 -14.29 -3.18
C MET A 157 4.19 -13.65 -1.88
N MET A 158 3.03 -12.98 -1.91
CA MET A 158 2.46 -12.24 -0.78
C MET A 158 2.05 -13.13 0.40
N VAL A 159 1.82 -14.42 0.19
CA VAL A 159 1.54 -15.36 1.30
C VAL A 159 2.77 -15.54 2.21
N ARG A 160 3.96 -15.34 1.68
CA ARG A 160 5.23 -15.63 2.37
C ARG A 160 5.90 -14.40 2.98
N VAL A 161 5.97 -13.33 2.22
CA VAL A 161 6.74 -12.12 2.60
C VAL A 161 6.14 -10.87 1.98
N PRO A 162 6.39 -9.68 2.54
CA PRO A 162 6.15 -8.43 1.82
C PRO A 162 7.11 -8.30 0.64
N ILE A 163 6.69 -7.62 -0.43
CA ILE A 163 7.41 -7.58 -1.70
C ILE A 163 7.93 -6.18 -1.97
N TRP A 164 9.20 -6.06 -2.33
CA TRP A 164 9.79 -4.88 -2.91
C TRP A 164 9.35 -4.77 -4.38
N VAL A 165 8.86 -3.62 -4.80
CA VAL A 165 8.33 -3.41 -6.14
C VAL A 165 8.89 -2.11 -6.69
N ALA A 166 9.42 -2.13 -7.91
CA ALA A 166 9.80 -0.91 -8.63
C ALA A 166 9.11 -0.84 -9.98
N GLY A 167 8.84 0.37 -10.40
CA GLY A 167 8.18 0.67 -11.66
C GLY A 167 8.10 2.16 -11.94
N ASP A 168 7.48 2.50 -13.06
CA ASP A 168 7.27 3.87 -13.46
C ASP A 168 6.10 4.51 -12.69
N VAL A 169 6.35 5.66 -12.10
CA VAL A 169 5.29 6.52 -11.59
C VAL A 169 4.83 7.42 -12.73
N LYS A 170 3.58 7.29 -13.12
CA LYS A 170 2.92 8.24 -14.02
C LYS A 170 2.65 9.53 -13.26
N SER A 171 3.66 10.38 -13.10
CA SER A 171 3.48 11.70 -12.53
C SER A 171 2.99 12.66 -13.59
N HIS A 172 2.26 13.71 -13.17
CA HIS A 172 1.79 14.78 -14.04
C HIS A 172 2.92 15.69 -14.58
N GLN A 173 4.16 15.38 -14.27
CA GLN A 173 5.34 16.09 -14.76
C GLN A 173 6.11 15.21 -15.72
N SER A 174 6.52 15.80 -16.84
CA SER A 174 7.26 15.20 -17.93
C SER A 174 8.46 14.38 -17.47
N GLY A 175 8.38 13.07 -17.62
CA GLY A 175 9.43 12.11 -17.34
C GLY A 175 8.96 11.02 -16.36
N ALA A 176 8.86 9.77 -16.85
CA ALA A 176 8.63 8.62 -16.01
C ALA A 176 9.82 8.46 -15.05
N SER A 177 9.61 8.70 -13.76
CA SER A 177 10.62 8.44 -12.74
C SER A 177 10.42 7.05 -12.18
N LEU A 178 11.45 6.23 -12.22
CA LEU A 178 11.47 4.96 -11.53
C LEU A 178 11.30 5.18 -10.03
N HIS A 179 10.36 4.48 -9.44
CA HIS A 179 10.09 4.56 -8.00
C HIS A 179 9.99 3.15 -7.41
N ALA A 180 10.48 2.98 -6.20
CA ALA A 180 10.37 1.74 -5.44
C ALA A 180 9.44 1.92 -4.25
N ILE A 181 8.59 0.91 -4.01
CA ILE A 181 7.63 0.82 -2.92
C ILE A 181 7.63 -0.59 -2.33
N VAL A 182 7.00 -0.77 -1.18
CA VAL A 182 6.81 -2.10 -0.58
C VAL A 182 5.32 -2.45 -0.55
N TYR A 183 4.97 -3.59 -1.13
CA TYR A 183 3.67 -4.22 -0.96
C TYR A 183 3.70 -5.09 0.30
N ALA A 184 2.87 -4.77 1.29
CA ALA A 184 2.97 -5.39 2.60
C ALA A 184 1.64 -5.91 3.17
N GLY A 185 0.61 -5.97 2.36
CA GLY A 185 -0.66 -6.54 2.80
C GLY A 185 -1.65 -6.66 1.65
N THR A 186 -2.57 -7.60 1.79
CA THR A 186 -3.68 -7.80 0.86
C THR A 186 -5.00 -7.78 1.62
N TYR A 187 -6.01 -7.19 0.99
CA TYR A 187 -7.36 -7.12 1.52
C TYR A 187 -8.36 -7.42 0.42
N ARG A 188 -9.49 -7.95 0.80
CA ARG A 188 -10.57 -8.31 -0.10
C ARG A 188 -11.88 -7.77 0.45
N TYR A 189 -12.72 -7.22 -0.41
CA TYR A 189 -14.09 -6.87 -0.08
C TYR A 189 -15.02 -7.25 -1.23
N ASN A 190 -16.28 -7.51 -0.87
CA ASN A 190 -17.36 -7.80 -1.78
C ASN A 190 -18.25 -6.56 -1.92
N PHE A 191 -18.32 -6.04 -3.11
CA PHE A 191 -19.36 -5.07 -3.45
C PHE A 191 -19.91 -5.48 -4.81
N SER A 192 -20.02 -5.11 -5.84
CA SER A 192 -20.48 -5.62 -7.14
C SER A 192 -19.61 -6.76 -7.72
N GLY A 193 -18.78 -7.37 -6.89
CA GLY A 193 -17.78 -8.41 -7.21
C GLY A 193 -16.68 -8.43 -6.16
N ILE A 194 -15.73 -9.37 -6.27
CA ILE A 194 -14.59 -9.44 -5.38
C ILE A 194 -13.54 -8.45 -5.85
N GLU A 195 -13.27 -7.43 -5.05
CA GLU A 195 -12.17 -6.49 -5.28
C GLU A 195 -11.00 -6.78 -4.35
N HIS A 196 -9.80 -6.65 -4.86
CA HIS A 196 -8.56 -6.85 -4.13
C HIS A 196 -7.82 -5.51 -3.95
N LEU A 197 -7.39 -5.25 -2.72
CA LEU A 197 -6.55 -4.12 -2.37
C LEU A 197 -5.19 -4.59 -1.94
N VAL A 198 -4.18 -3.80 -2.18
CA VAL A 198 -2.84 -3.98 -1.63
C VAL A 198 -2.49 -2.80 -0.73
N LYS A 199 -1.91 -3.10 0.43
CA LYS A 199 -1.32 -2.11 1.34
C LYS A 199 0.09 -1.79 0.91
N ILE A 200 0.36 -0.52 0.74
CA ILE A 200 1.63 -0.01 0.22
C ILE A 200 2.33 0.82 1.29
N TYR A 201 3.61 0.57 1.45
CA TYR A 201 4.55 1.42 2.16
C TYR A 201 5.41 2.12 1.12
N ASP A 202 5.21 3.42 0.99
CA ASP A 202 5.90 4.28 0.05
C ASP A 202 6.91 5.15 0.81
N PRO A 203 8.21 5.10 0.47
CA PRO A 203 9.20 5.93 1.13
C PRO A 203 9.04 7.44 0.84
N TRP A 204 8.22 7.82 -0.12
CA TRP A 204 7.88 9.22 -0.43
C TRP A 204 6.67 9.68 0.40
N PRO A 205 6.63 10.92 0.91
CA PRO A 205 7.60 12.02 0.75
C PRO A 205 8.89 11.85 1.58
N ILE A 206 9.92 12.58 1.17
CA ILE A 206 11.26 12.59 1.83
C ILE A 206 11.12 12.76 3.35
N GLY A 207 11.85 11.96 4.11
CA GLY A 207 11.91 11.99 5.58
C GLY A 207 10.67 11.42 6.28
N GLN A 208 9.54 11.25 5.60
CA GLN A 208 8.27 10.83 6.20
C GLN A 208 7.79 9.47 5.70
N GLY A 209 7.72 9.29 4.37
CA GLY A 209 7.00 8.17 3.77
C GLY A 209 5.50 8.24 4.01
N LYS A 210 4.77 7.31 3.42
CA LYS A 210 3.32 7.16 3.62
C LYS A 210 2.86 5.72 3.48
N ILE A 211 1.72 5.41 4.10
CA ILE A 211 1.02 4.14 3.92
C ILE A 211 -0.31 4.44 3.23
N TYR A 212 -0.61 3.68 2.19
CA TYR A 212 -1.88 3.80 1.49
C TYR A 212 -2.33 2.47 0.89
N PHE A 213 -3.57 2.44 0.40
CA PHE A 213 -4.16 1.29 -0.26
C PHE A 213 -4.46 1.63 -1.72
N THR A 214 -4.32 0.62 -2.56
CA THR A 214 -4.71 0.72 -3.96
C THR A 214 -5.35 -0.55 -4.44
N LYS A 215 -6.20 -0.44 -5.48
CA LYS A 215 -6.76 -1.60 -6.16
C LYS A 215 -5.69 -2.33 -6.95
N LEU A 216 -5.77 -3.66 -6.90
CA LEU A 216 -5.07 -4.52 -7.83
C LEU A 216 -5.96 -4.70 -9.07
N LEU A 217 -5.48 -4.25 -10.21
CA LEU A 217 -6.14 -4.47 -11.49
C LEU A 217 -5.62 -5.77 -12.12
N ASN A 218 -6.55 -6.64 -12.52
CA ASN A 218 -6.23 -7.85 -13.27
C ASN A 218 -6.11 -7.50 -14.77
N PRO A 219 -5.16 -8.04 -15.57
CA PRO A 219 -4.18 -9.09 -15.23
C PRO A 219 -2.81 -8.57 -14.81
N VAL A 220 -2.60 -7.27 -14.83
CA VAL A 220 -1.34 -6.61 -14.46
C VAL A 220 -1.58 -5.90 -13.13
N LEU A 221 -0.66 -6.04 -12.17
CA LEU A 221 -0.74 -5.39 -10.87
C LEU A 221 -0.51 -3.88 -10.98
N GLN A 222 -1.26 -3.23 -11.86
CA GLN A 222 -1.22 -1.79 -12.07
C GLN A 222 -2.01 -1.06 -10.99
N ASN A 223 -1.45 0.00 -10.52
CA ASN A 223 -2.01 0.86 -9.51
C ASN A 223 -2.88 1.94 -10.16
N ALA A 224 -4.10 1.56 -10.62
CA ALA A 224 -5.09 2.49 -11.19
C ALA A 224 -4.49 3.52 -12.18
N GLY A 225 -3.49 3.11 -12.98
CA GLY A 225 -2.83 3.95 -13.96
C GLY A 225 -1.81 4.95 -13.39
N LYS A 226 -1.54 4.93 -12.07
CA LYS A 226 -0.57 5.83 -11.42
C LYS A 226 0.83 5.24 -11.25
N PHE A 227 0.91 3.93 -11.21
CA PHE A 227 2.16 3.20 -11.03
C PHE A 227 2.13 1.96 -11.93
N ASP A 228 3.20 1.78 -12.71
CA ASP A 228 3.36 0.65 -13.62
C ASP A 228 4.56 -0.19 -13.15
N PRO A 229 4.31 -1.30 -12.44
CA PRO A 229 5.37 -2.11 -11.86
C PRO A 229 6.09 -2.92 -12.94
N HIS A 230 7.42 -2.85 -12.96
CA HIS A 230 8.28 -3.58 -13.86
C HIS A 230 9.03 -4.72 -13.19
N TRP A 231 9.41 -4.53 -11.92
CA TRP A 231 10.26 -5.46 -11.20
C TRP A 231 9.73 -5.74 -9.80
N PHE A 232 9.82 -7.00 -9.41
CA PHE A 232 9.42 -7.49 -8.11
C PHE A 232 10.58 -8.25 -7.47
N LEU A 233 10.90 -7.92 -6.22
CA LEU A 233 11.87 -8.64 -5.42
C LEU A 233 11.17 -9.25 -4.23
N GLU A 234 11.23 -10.59 -4.16
CA GLU A 234 10.69 -11.41 -3.08
C GLU A 234 11.82 -11.69 -2.09
N PRO A 235 11.88 -11.05 -0.91
CA PRO A 235 12.89 -11.35 0.10
C PRO A 235 12.83 -12.80 0.53
N ASN A 236 13.99 -13.45 0.66
CA ASN A 236 14.05 -14.82 1.18
C ASN A 236 13.63 -14.87 2.66
N VAL A 237 13.86 -13.77 3.39
CA VAL A 237 13.47 -13.59 4.79
C VAL A 237 12.96 -12.16 4.98
N PHE A 238 11.83 -12.02 5.65
CA PHE A 238 11.34 -10.73 6.12
C PHE A 238 11.71 -10.54 7.60
N VAL A 239 12.33 -9.40 7.90
CA VAL A 239 12.66 -8.99 9.28
C VAL A 239 11.79 -7.77 9.60
N PRO A 240 10.81 -7.89 10.52
CA PRO A 240 9.89 -6.81 10.89
C PRO A 240 10.56 -5.64 11.65
#